data_3bd44391e9519a0f863b353b5ca4d0a6
#
_entry.id   3bd44391e9519a0f863b353b5ca4d0a6
#
_cell.length_a   1.000
_cell.length_b   1.000
_cell.length_c   1.000
_cell.angle_alpha   90.00
_cell.angle_beta   90.00
_cell.angle_gamma   90.00
#
_symmetry.space_group_name_H-M   'P 1'
#
loop_
_entity.id
_entity.type
_entity.pdbx_description
1 polymer ?
#
loop_
_entity_poly.entity_id
_entity_poly.type
_entity_poly.pdbx_seq_one_letter_code
_entity_poly.pdbx_strand_id
1 'polypeptide(L)'
;MPRALLFAVLSLVMTLPADAQSGRDQPLVEAAGKGDLAAVERLIGRGANVHARDNRGRSALLAATHGNHVAVARALIAAGADVNAKDDIEDSPYLYAGAEGRSEILKMTLAAGADLKSTNRYGGTALIPAAHHGHPEAVRILLATAIDKDHVNRLGWTALLEAVILGDGGPTHTEIVRLLVEAGANVDLADREGVTPLAHARRRGFAEMVRILETKGAR
;
A
#
# COMPACT_ATOMS: atom_id res chain seq x y z
N MET A 1 12.89 37.98 55.76
CA MET A 1 12.45 36.86 54.92
C MET A 1 11.89 37.42 53.64
N PRO A 2 12.54 37.32 52.44
CA PRO A 2 12.01 37.82 51.17
C PRO A 2 11.11 36.78 50.54
N ARG A 3 9.92 37.19 50.15
CA ARG A 3 8.96 36.43 49.34
C ARG A 3 9.44 36.36 47.89
N ALA A 4 9.74 35.15 47.41
CA ALA A 4 10.00 34.89 46.00
C ALA A 4 8.67 34.96 45.21
N LEU A 5 8.56 35.88 44.25
CA LEU A 5 7.50 35.88 43.23
C LEU A 5 7.87 34.87 42.14
N LEU A 6 7.03 33.84 42.03
CA LEU A 6 7.08 32.85 40.94
C LEU A 6 6.35 33.45 39.75
N PHE A 7 7.06 33.85 38.69
CA PHE A 7 6.44 34.21 37.38
C PHE A 7 6.14 32.91 36.63
N ALA A 8 4.86 32.56 36.57
CA ALA A 8 4.38 31.54 35.66
C ALA A 8 4.32 32.12 34.24
N VAL A 9 5.22 31.69 33.38
CA VAL A 9 5.15 31.97 31.93
C VAL A 9 4.06 31.09 31.34
N LEU A 10 2.87 31.67 31.13
CA LEU A 10 1.77 31.01 30.43
C LEU A 10 2.07 31.06 28.92
N SER A 11 2.58 29.97 28.37
CA SER A 11 2.75 29.82 26.92
C SER A 11 1.38 29.71 26.27
N LEU A 12 0.92 30.79 25.68
CA LEU A 12 -0.32 30.83 24.87
C LEU A 12 -0.04 30.10 23.55
N VAL A 13 -0.43 28.83 23.48
CA VAL A 13 -0.49 28.08 22.22
C VAL A 13 -1.68 28.63 21.44
N MET A 14 -1.43 29.57 20.52
CA MET A 14 -2.44 30.02 19.57
C MET A 14 -2.70 28.89 18.57
N THR A 15 -3.78 28.14 18.78
CA THR A 15 -4.36 27.25 17.78
C THR A 15 -4.99 28.12 16.67
N LEU A 16 -4.41 28.09 15.48
CA LEU A 16 -5.02 28.75 14.32
C LEU A 16 -6.33 28.02 13.96
N PRO A 17 -7.35 28.72 13.45
CA PRO A 17 -8.59 28.08 13.00
C PRO A 17 -8.31 27.10 11.86
N ALA A 18 -9.09 25.99 11.82
CA ALA A 18 -8.91 24.90 10.85
C ALA A 18 -8.91 25.36 9.38
N ASP A 19 -9.67 26.40 9.06
CA ASP A 19 -9.74 26.99 7.71
C ASP A 19 -8.43 27.69 7.27
N ALA A 20 -7.66 28.21 8.23
CA ALA A 20 -6.34 28.82 7.94
C ALA A 20 -5.26 27.75 7.73
N GLN A 21 -5.49 26.53 8.16
CA GLN A 21 -4.60 25.37 8.00
C GLN A 21 -4.77 24.73 6.63
N SER A 22 -6.02 24.55 6.14
CA SER A 22 -6.30 23.89 4.85
C SER A 22 -5.62 24.58 3.65
N GLY A 23 -5.53 25.91 3.65
CA GLY A 23 -4.84 26.66 2.59
C GLY A 23 -3.30 26.56 2.61
N ARG A 24 -2.69 26.09 3.72
CA ARG A 24 -1.24 25.92 3.86
C ARG A 24 -0.75 24.52 3.51
N ASP A 25 -1.64 23.56 3.47
CA ASP A 25 -1.32 22.14 3.43
C ASP A 25 -1.43 21.56 2.01
N GLN A 26 -2.29 22.13 1.16
CA GLN A 26 -2.41 21.77 -0.25
C GLN A 26 -1.08 21.89 -1.03
N PRO A 27 -0.22 22.89 -0.79
CA PRO A 27 1.09 22.98 -1.44
C PRO A 27 2.02 21.80 -1.16
N LEU A 28 1.92 21.15 0.03
CA LEU A 28 2.73 19.98 0.35
C LEU A 28 2.31 18.76 -0.48
N VAL A 29 1.01 18.51 -0.62
CA VAL A 29 0.47 17.43 -1.45
C VAL A 29 0.83 17.63 -2.91
N GLU A 30 0.73 18.87 -3.40
CA GLU A 30 1.06 19.22 -4.78
C GLU A 30 2.57 19.06 -5.08
N ALA A 31 3.44 19.58 -4.21
CA ALA A 31 4.89 19.43 -4.32
C ALA A 31 5.30 17.94 -4.28
N ALA A 32 4.68 17.16 -3.39
CA ALA A 32 4.92 15.73 -3.28
C ALA A 32 4.49 14.96 -4.53
N GLY A 33 3.34 15.30 -5.10
CA GLY A 33 2.85 14.68 -6.33
C GLY A 33 3.69 15.02 -7.57
N LYS A 34 4.37 16.19 -7.56
CA LYS A 34 5.33 16.60 -8.61
C LYS A 34 6.73 16.02 -8.42
N GLY A 35 7.02 15.42 -7.27
CA GLY A 35 8.35 14.93 -6.94
C GLY A 35 9.35 16.03 -6.57
N ASP A 36 8.90 17.25 -6.26
CA ASP A 36 9.75 18.38 -5.88
C ASP A 36 10.23 18.22 -4.43
N LEU A 37 11.32 17.47 -4.27
CA LEU A 37 11.93 17.22 -2.97
C LEU A 37 12.30 18.52 -2.23
N ALA A 38 12.89 19.47 -2.95
CA ALA A 38 13.33 20.73 -2.33
C ALA A 38 12.16 21.55 -1.80
N ALA A 39 11.04 21.58 -2.54
CA ALA A 39 9.81 22.21 -2.06
C ALA A 39 9.23 21.49 -0.85
N VAL A 40 9.20 20.15 -0.88
CA VAL A 40 8.70 19.32 0.23
C VAL A 40 9.52 19.57 1.50
N GLU A 41 10.84 19.48 1.43
CA GLU A 41 11.74 19.71 2.59
C GLU A 41 11.58 21.13 3.15
N ARG A 42 11.50 22.14 2.26
CA ARG A 42 11.27 23.53 2.67
C ARG A 42 9.91 23.73 3.36
N LEU A 43 8.86 23.09 2.86
CA LEU A 43 7.52 23.18 3.45
C LEU A 43 7.48 22.49 4.82
N ILE A 44 8.04 21.28 4.95
CA ILE A 44 8.17 20.57 6.22
C ILE A 44 8.97 21.40 7.22
N GLY A 45 10.11 21.97 6.81
CA GLY A 45 10.96 22.82 7.66
C GLY A 45 10.27 24.12 8.12
N ARG A 46 9.20 24.55 7.44
CA ARG A 46 8.33 25.68 7.84
C ARG A 46 7.11 25.26 8.65
N GLY A 47 7.02 23.99 9.05
CA GLY A 47 5.94 23.46 9.87
C GLY A 47 4.65 23.11 9.11
N ALA A 48 4.76 22.79 7.81
CA ALA A 48 3.61 22.25 7.07
C ALA A 48 3.13 20.94 7.74
N ASN A 49 1.81 20.75 7.80
CA ASN A 49 1.21 19.57 8.36
C ASN A 49 1.42 18.36 7.44
N VAL A 50 2.26 17.41 7.84
CA VAL A 50 2.56 16.19 7.05
C VAL A 50 1.35 15.25 6.89
N HIS A 51 0.31 15.42 7.73
CA HIS A 51 -0.94 14.66 7.67
C HIS A 51 -2.02 15.36 6.84
N ALA A 52 -1.72 16.52 6.25
CA ALA A 52 -2.65 17.24 5.40
C ALA A 52 -3.11 16.42 4.20
N ARG A 53 -4.33 16.70 3.76
CA ARG A 53 -4.99 15.99 2.66
C ARG A 53 -5.48 16.98 1.62
N ASP A 54 -5.46 16.58 0.36
CA ASP A 54 -6.12 17.34 -0.72
C ASP A 54 -7.65 17.08 -0.73
N ASN A 55 -8.32 17.65 -1.73
CA ASN A 55 -9.76 17.53 -1.95
C ASN A 55 -10.25 16.13 -2.35
N ARG A 56 -9.34 15.16 -2.49
CA ARG A 56 -9.63 13.73 -2.71
C ARG A 56 -9.24 12.89 -1.50
N GLY A 57 -8.96 13.51 -0.37
CA GLY A 57 -8.49 12.83 0.83
C GLY A 57 -7.04 12.32 0.73
N ARG A 58 -6.30 12.60 -0.36
CA ARG A 58 -4.93 12.09 -0.54
C ARG A 58 -3.95 12.83 0.36
N SER A 59 -3.12 12.07 1.07
CA SER A 59 -1.96 12.61 1.78
C SER A 59 -0.81 12.95 0.81
N ALA A 60 0.13 13.78 1.26
CA ALA A 60 1.34 14.07 0.50
C ALA A 60 2.14 12.79 0.19
N LEU A 61 2.20 11.85 1.14
CA LEU A 61 2.87 10.56 0.93
C LEU A 61 2.17 9.71 -0.13
N LEU A 62 0.83 9.66 -0.15
CA LEU A 62 0.11 8.95 -1.20
C LEU A 62 0.32 9.61 -2.58
N ALA A 63 0.33 10.95 -2.64
CA ALA A 63 0.62 11.67 -3.88
C ALA A 63 2.03 11.36 -4.41
N ALA A 64 3.05 11.32 -3.53
CA ALA A 64 4.41 10.91 -3.89
C ALA A 64 4.48 9.45 -4.34
N THR A 65 3.67 8.57 -3.73
CA THR A 65 3.61 7.14 -4.09
C THR A 65 3.01 6.94 -5.48
N HIS A 66 1.95 7.68 -5.83
CA HIS A 66 1.39 7.68 -7.19
C HIS A 66 2.45 8.02 -8.25
N GLY A 67 3.25 9.07 -8.00
CA GLY A 67 4.33 9.48 -8.89
C GLY A 67 5.59 8.62 -8.82
N ASN A 68 5.64 7.63 -7.93
CA ASN A 68 6.84 6.85 -7.61
C ASN A 68 8.05 7.71 -7.20
N HIS A 69 7.81 8.81 -6.49
CA HIS A 69 8.83 9.77 -6.06
C HIS A 69 9.51 9.30 -4.77
N VAL A 70 10.44 8.34 -4.90
CA VAL A 70 11.09 7.62 -3.79
C VAL A 70 11.76 8.57 -2.77
N ALA A 71 12.48 9.59 -3.24
CA ALA A 71 13.17 10.55 -2.36
C ALA A 71 12.17 11.38 -1.54
N VAL A 72 11.07 11.83 -2.17
CA VAL A 72 9.99 12.56 -1.51
C VAL A 72 9.26 11.68 -0.50
N ALA A 73 8.92 10.45 -0.88
CA ALA A 73 8.30 9.49 0.03
C ALA A 73 9.15 9.25 1.27
N ARG A 74 10.47 9.09 1.11
CA ARG A 74 11.43 8.94 2.21
C ARG A 74 11.42 10.16 3.15
N ALA A 75 11.47 11.39 2.60
CA ALA A 75 11.44 12.61 3.39
C ALA A 75 10.13 12.75 4.19
N LEU A 76 8.99 12.43 3.56
CA LEU A 76 7.67 12.47 4.21
C LEU A 76 7.55 11.41 5.31
N ILE A 77 7.99 10.16 5.09
CA ILE A 77 8.00 9.11 6.13
C ILE A 77 8.91 9.52 7.30
N ALA A 78 10.10 10.06 7.01
CA ALA A 78 11.01 10.57 8.04
C ALA A 78 10.41 11.71 8.87
N ALA A 79 9.52 12.51 8.26
CA ALA A 79 8.76 13.58 8.93
C ALA A 79 7.50 13.07 9.66
N GLY A 80 7.25 11.75 9.69
CA GLY A 80 6.14 11.13 10.40
C GLY A 80 4.84 11.01 9.60
N ALA A 81 4.90 11.06 8.26
CA ALA A 81 3.71 10.85 7.43
C ALA A 81 3.13 9.44 7.66
N ASP A 82 1.81 9.34 7.80
CA ASP A 82 1.11 8.08 8.02
C ASP A 82 1.04 7.25 6.74
N VAL A 83 1.69 6.07 6.77
CA VAL A 83 1.74 5.12 5.64
C VAL A 83 0.43 4.38 5.41
N ASN A 84 -0.50 4.42 6.39
CA ASN A 84 -1.80 3.77 6.37
C ASN A 84 -2.95 4.73 6.05
N ALA A 85 -2.66 6.04 5.90
CA ALA A 85 -3.66 7.07 5.66
C ALA A 85 -4.38 6.85 4.33
N LYS A 86 -5.64 6.43 4.38
CA LYS A 86 -6.48 6.19 3.20
C LYS A 86 -7.07 7.48 2.65
N ASP A 87 -7.17 7.58 1.34
CA ASP A 87 -7.93 8.60 0.62
C ASP A 87 -9.42 8.21 0.47
N ASP A 88 -10.18 9.02 -0.28
CA ASP A 88 -11.62 8.85 -0.47
C ASP A 88 -11.98 7.58 -1.26
N ILE A 89 -11.03 6.97 -1.95
CA ILE A 89 -11.21 5.68 -2.66
C ILE A 89 -10.55 4.50 -1.95
N GLU A 90 -10.24 4.66 -0.66
CA GLU A 90 -9.64 3.65 0.22
C GLU A 90 -8.21 3.21 -0.18
N ASP A 91 -7.48 4.00 -0.96
CA ASP A 91 -6.07 3.77 -1.23
C ASP A 91 -5.20 4.44 -0.16
N SER A 92 -4.19 3.73 0.34
CA SER A 92 -3.14 4.26 1.21
C SER A 92 -1.78 4.17 0.54
N PRO A 93 -0.75 4.91 1.02
CA PRO A 93 0.62 4.76 0.51
C PRO A 93 1.09 3.31 0.47
N TYR A 94 0.82 2.54 1.52
CA TYR A 94 1.16 1.11 1.58
C TYR A 94 0.39 0.28 0.55
N LEU A 95 -0.93 0.39 0.52
CA LEU A 95 -1.77 -0.39 -0.40
C LEU A 95 -1.44 -0.10 -1.85
N TYR A 96 -1.31 1.20 -2.20
CA TYR A 96 -0.98 1.62 -3.55
C TYR A 96 0.42 1.19 -3.97
N ALA A 97 1.41 1.29 -3.06
CA ALA A 97 2.77 0.85 -3.35
C ALA A 97 2.84 -0.65 -3.67
N GLY A 98 2.07 -1.49 -2.96
CA GLY A 98 1.93 -2.91 -3.26
C GLY A 98 1.23 -3.15 -4.60
N ALA A 99 0.07 -2.52 -4.80
CA ALA A 99 -0.76 -2.68 -5.99
C ALA A 99 -0.04 -2.31 -7.29
N GLU A 100 0.79 -1.26 -7.26
CA GLU A 100 1.47 -0.70 -8.43
C GLU A 100 2.97 -1.05 -8.50
N GLY A 101 3.42 -1.99 -7.68
CA GLY A 101 4.80 -2.48 -7.71
C GLY A 101 5.85 -1.42 -7.38
N ARG A 102 5.51 -0.42 -6.54
CA ARG A 102 6.45 0.64 -6.12
C ARG A 102 7.38 0.09 -5.05
N SER A 103 8.22 -0.87 -5.42
CA SER A 103 8.96 -1.75 -4.50
C SER A 103 9.76 -1.00 -3.42
N GLU A 104 10.43 0.11 -3.77
CA GLU A 104 11.21 0.88 -2.80
C GLU A 104 10.30 1.59 -1.79
N ILE A 105 9.19 2.17 -2.26
CA ILE A 105 8.21 2.81 -1.36
C ILE A 105 7.50 1.75 -0.52
N LEU A 106 7.16 0.59 -1.10
CA LEU A 106 6.58 -0.53 -0.36
C LEU A 106 7.48 -0.97 0.81
N LYS A 107 8.79 -1.15 0.57
CA LYS A 107 9.75 -1.48 1.63
C LYS A 107 9.77 -0.41 2.73
N MET A 108 9.75 0.87 2.35
CA MET A 108 9.73 1.97 3.32
C MET A 108 8.44 2.02 4.14
N THR A 109 7.28 1.79 3.51
CA THR A 109 6.00 1.76 4.22
C THR A 109 5.91 0.59 5.19
N LEU A 110 6.39 -0.60 4.79
CA LEU A 110 6.49 -1.76 5.68
C LEU A 110 7.40 -1.49 6.88
N ALA A 111 8.57 -0.89 6.66
CA ALA A 111 9.50 -0.51 7.73
C ALA A 111 8.92 0.56 8.68
N ALA A 112 8.00 1.39 8.19
CA ALA A 112 7.31 2.43 8.96
C ALA A 112 6.00 1.95 9.62
N GLY A 113 5.72 0.65 9.66
CA GLY A 113 4.58 0.09 10.37
C GLY A 113 3.29 0.03 9.55
N ALA A 114 3.38 -0.35 8.28
CA ALA A 114 2.20 -0.61 7.47
C ALA A 114 1.30 -1.70 8.09
N ASP A 115 -0.01 -1.44 8.13
CA ASP A 115 -0.99 -2.42 8.58
C ASP A 115 -1.23 -3.47 7.49
N LEU A 116 -0.67 -4.67 7.68
CA LEU A 116 -0.78 -5.78 6.74
C LEU A 116 -2.23 -6.29 6.55
N LYS A 117 -3.14 -5.96 7.48
CA LYS A 117 -4.56 -6.30 7.40
C LYS A 117 -5.40 -5.23 6.69
N SER A 118 -4.81 -4.06 6.42
CA SER A 118 -5.49 -2.99 5.69
C SER A 118 -5.92 -3.48 4.31
N THR A 119 -7.12 -3.09 3.88
CA THR A 119 -7.70 -3.50 2.60
C THR A 119 -8.08 -2.29 1.76
N ASN A 120 -8.07 -2.45 0.45
CA ASN A 120 -8.58 -1.47 -0.52
C ASN A 120 -10.12 -1.54 -0.63
N ARG A 121 -10.71 -0.70 -1.49
CA ARG A 121 -12.16 -0.65 -1.78
C ARG A 121 -12.81 -1.98 -2.21
N TYR A 122 -12.00 -2.93 -2.68
CA TYR A 122 -12.47 -4.28 -3.03
C TYR A 122 -12.29 -5.29 -1.90
N GLY A 123 -11.83 -4.84 -0.73
CA GLY A 123 -11.54 -5.70 0.41
C GLY A 123 -10.27 -6.54 0.24
N GLY A 124 -9.43 -6.22 -0.72
CA GLY A 124 -8.16 -6.91 -0.95
C GLY A 124 -7.01 -6.27 -0.16
N THR A 125 -6.18 -7.10 0.49
CA THR A 125 -4.88 -6.67 1.03
C THR A 125 -3.93 -6.29 -0.11
N ALA A 126 -2.79 -5.67 0.19
CA ALA A 126 -1.82 -5.26 -0.82
C ALA A 126 -1.33 -6.40 -1.74
N LEU A 127 -1.37 -7.65 -1.26
CA LEU A 127 -0.92 -8.83 -2.00
C LEU A 127 -1.83 -9.15 -3.20
N ILE A 128 -3.14 -8.96 -3.05
CA ILE A 128 -4.12 -9.31 -4.08
C ILE A 128 -3.91 -8.47 -5.35
N PRO A 129 -3.96 -7.11 -5.30
CA PRO A 129 -3.73 -6.32 -6.50
C PRO A 129 -2.28 -6.41 -7.02
N ALA A 130 -1.29 -6.64 -6.15
CA ALA A 130 0.08 -6.90 -6.60
C ALA A 130 0.17 -8.15 -7.50
N ALA A 131 -0.57 -9.19 -7.14
CA ALA A 131 -0.67 -10.43 -7.93
C ALA A 131 -1.44 -10.22 -9.23
N HIS A 132 -2.56 -9.49 -9.19
CA HIS A 132 -3.36 -9.15 -10.36
C HIS A 132 -2.59 -8.32 -11.39
N HIS A 133 -1.95 -7.22 -10.94
CA HIS A 133 -1.26 -6.28 -11.84
C HIS A 133 0.08 -6.81 -12.36
N GLY A 134 0.52 -8.00 -11.94
CA GLY A 134 1.74 -8.60 -12.45
C GLY A 134 3.02 -7.99 -11.87
N HIS A 135 3.08 -7.79 -10.54
CA HIS A 135 4.23 -7.24 -9.84
C HIS A 135 4.96 -8.28 -8.96
N PRO A 136 5.74 -9.23 -9.54
CA PRO A 136 6.35 -10.33 -8.80
C PRO A 136 7.29 -9.87 -7.69
N GLU A 137 8.00 -8.75 -7.86
CA GLU A 137 8.87 -8.23 -6.80
C GLU A 137 8.06 -7.69 -5.60
N ALA A 138 6.94 -7.01 -5.85
CA ALA A 138 6.05 -6.58 -4.77
C ALA A 138 5.43 -7.79 -4.04
N VAL A 139 5.02 -8.83 -4.80
CA VAL A 139 4.54 -10.10 -4.23
C VAL A 139 5.61 -10.73 -3.36
N ARG A 140 6.87 -10.82 -3.81
CA ARG A 140 7.99 -11.35 -3.03
C ARG A 140 8.23 -10.59 -1.73
N ILE A 141 8.23 -9.25 -1.81
CA ILE A 141 8.39 -8.38 -0.63
C ILE A 141 7.26 -8.62 0.37
N LEU A 142 6.02 -8.68 -0.08
CA LEU A 142 4.85 -8.90 0.78
C LEU A 142 4.86 -10.29 1.42
N LEU A 143 5.19 -11.34 0.66
CA LEU A 143 5.27 -12.71 1.16
C LEU A 143 6.40 -12.93 2.18
N ALA A 144 7.40 -12.04 2.22
CA ALA A 144 8.43 -12.04 3.26
C ALA A 144 7.95 -11.45 4.61
N THR A 145 6.70 -10.95 4.67
CA THR A 145 6.05 -10.44 5.88
C THR A 145 5.07 -11.46 6.45
N ALA A 146 4.37 -11.09 7.51
CA ALA A 146 3.27 -11.89 8.09
C ALA A 146 1.91 -11.63 7.38
N ILE A 147 1.90 -11.17 6.12
CA ILE A 147 0.65 -10.94 5.39
C ILE A 147 -0.14 -12.24 5.23
N ASP A 148 -1.45 -12.14 5.38
CA ASP A 148 -2.34 -13.28 5.10
C ASP A 148 -2.40 -13.53 3.59
N LYS A 149 -1.71 -14.58 3.15
CA LYS A 149 -1.63 -14.98 1.74
C LYS A 149 -2.90 -15.63 1.21
N ASP A 150 -3.77 -16.07 2.13
CA ASP A 150 -5.04 -16.71 1.82
C ASP A 150 -6.24 -15.76 2.04
N HIS A 151 -5.97 -14.46 2.30
CA HIS A 151 -7.01 -13.47 2.41
C HIS A 151 -7.94 -13.47 1.21
N VAL A 152 -9.26 -13.45 1.49
CA VAL A 152 -10.31 -13.46 0.46
C VAL A 152 -10.94 -12.08 0.38
N ASN A 153 -10.94 -11.47 -0.79
CA ASN A 153 -11.54 -10.16 -1.03
C ASN A 153 -13.08 -10.21 -1.18
N ARG A 154 -13.70 -9.05 -1.40
CA ARG A 154 -15.16 -8.94 -1.58
C ARG A 154 -15.69 -9.68 -2.82
N LEU A 155 -14.83 -10.01 -3.79
CA LEU A 155 -15.18 -10.80 -4.98
C LEU A 155 -15.16 -12.32 -4.69
N GLY A 156 -14.61 -12.74 -3.55
CA GLY A 156 -14.41 -14.13 -3.21
C GLY A 156 -13.09 -14.70 -3.73
N TRP A 157 -12.09 -13.83 -4.01
CA TRP A 157 -10.84 -14.24 -4.62
C TRP A 157 -9.65 -13.99 -3.69
N THR A 158 -8.73 -14.95 -3.68
CA THR A 158 -7.39 -14.82 -3.10
C THR A 158 -6.42 -14.21 -4.10
N ALA A 159 -5.21 -13.86 -3.66
CA ALA A 159 -4.14 -13.43 -4.56
C ALA A 159 -3.82 -14.50 -5.62
N LEU A 160 -3.86 -15.79 -5.24
CA LEU A 160 -3.65 -16.90 -6.17
C LEU A 160 -4.75 -16.99 -7.24
N LEU A 161 -6.02 -16.84 -6.84
CA LEU A 161 -7.14 -16.80 -7.79
C LEU A 161 -7.02 -15.60 -8.73
N GLU A 162 -6.71 -14.40 -8.23
CA GLU A 162 -6.56 -13.21 -9.10
C GLU A 162 -5.41 -13.38 -10.11
N ALA A 163 -4.26 -13.93 -9.69
CA ALA A 163 -3.15 -14.20 -10.59
C ALA A 163 -3.52 -15.17 -11.72
N VAL A 164 -4.39 -16.16 -11.44
CA VAL A 164 -4.86 -17.12 -12.44
C VAL A 164 -6.01 -16.55 -13.27
N ILE A 165 -7.02 -15.91 -12.64
CA ILE A 165 -8.24 -15.46 -13.33
C ILE A 165 -8.00 -14.22 -14.18
N LEU A 166 -7.25 -13.24 -13.66
CA LEU A 166 -7.04 -11.95 -14.30
C LEU A 166 -5.69 -11.89 -15.04
N GLY A 167 -4.77 -12.81 -14.74
CA GLY A 167 -3.50 -12.94 -15.44
C GLY A 167 -3.67 -13.41 -16.89
N ASP A 168 -2.64 -13.26 -17.68
CA ASP A 168 -2.57 -13.64 -19.09
C ASP A 168 -1.98 -15.05 -19.34
N GLY A 169 -1.55 -15.74 -18.27
CA GLY A 169 -0.83 -17.02 -18.36
C GLY A 169 0.63 -16.89 -18.80
N GLY A 170 1.10 -15.68 -19.02
CA GLY A 170 2.49 -15.38 -19.40
C GLY A 170 3.50 -15.56 -18.25
N PRO A 171 4.79 -15.32 -18.53
CA PRO A 171 5.88 -15.57 -17.57
C PRO A 171 5.70 -14.84 -16.24
N THR A 172 5.21 -13.60 -16.28
CA THR A 172 5.02 -12.74 -15.09
C THR A 172 4.02 -13.32 -14.13
N HIS A 173 2.79 -13.64 -14.59
CA HIS A 173 1.76 -14.22 -13.74
C HIS A 173 2.09 -15.66 -13.33
N THR A 174 2.76 -16.42 -14.19
CA THR A 174 3.26 -17.75 -13.84
C THR A 174 4.28 -17.69 -12.71
N GLU A 175 5.19 -16.72 -12.72
CA GLU A 175 6.13 -16.50 -11.60
C GLU A 175 5.38 -16.12 -10.30
N ILE A 176 4.36 -15.27 -10.39
CA ILE A 176 3.53 -14.90 -9.23
C ILE A 176 2.82 -16.12 -8.64
N VAL A 177 2.23 -16.98 -9.49
CA VAL A 177 1.63 -18.23 -9.04
C VAL A 177 2.67 -19.10 -8.34
N ARG A 178 3.87 -19.22 -8.88
CA ARG A 178 4.98 -19.95 -8.26
C ARG A 178 5.33 -19.39 -6.89
N LEU A 179 5.53 -18.09 -6.77
CA LEU A 179 5.86 -17.42 -5.51
C LEU A 179 4.81 -17.66 -4.43
N LEU A 180 3.52 -17.51 -4.78
CA LEU A 180 2.40 -17.75 -3.85
C LEU A 180 2.37 -19.20 -3.38
N VAL A 181 2.51 -20.14 -4.31
CA VAL A 181 2.49 -21.58 -4.04
C VAL A 181 3.70 -22.01 -3.20
N GLU A 182 4.90 -21.49 -3.48
CA GLU A 182 6.12 -21.75 -2.70
C GLU A 182 6.03 -21.17 -1.28
N ALA A 183 5.39 -20.01 -1.13
CA ALA A 183 5.13 -19.41 0.18
C ALA A 183 4.04 -20.16 0.98
N GLY A 184 3.41 -21.19 0.41
CA GLY A 184 2.41 -22.02 1.06
C GLY A 184 1.01 -21.43 1.04
N ALA A 185 0.62 -20.68 0.00
CA ALA A 185 -0.77 -20.32 -0.25
C ALA A 185 -1.61 -21.57 -0.44
N ASN A 186 -2.85 -21.56 0.06
CA ASN A 186 -3.78 -22.68 -0.07
C ASN A 186 -4.25 -22.79 -1.54
N VAL A 187 -3.77 -23.82 -2.22
CA VAL A 187 -4.04 -24.05 -3.65
C VAL A 187 -5.45 -24.55 -3.96
N ASP A 188 -6.21 -24.95 -2.93
CA ASP A 188 -7.57 -25.49 -3.08
C ASP A 188 -8.66 -24.49 -2.66
N LEU A 189 -8.30 -23.25 -2.24
CA LEU A 189 -9.30 -22.21 -1.98
C LEU A 189 -10.00 -21.85 -3.28
N ALA A 190 -11.28 -22.24 -3.36
CA ALA A 190 -12.14 -21.97 -4.50
C ALA A 190 -12.77 -20.57 -4.40
N ASP A 191 -13.19 -20.04 -5.55
CA ASP A 191 -14.04 -18.85 -5.63
C ASP A 191 -15.48 -19.13 -5.15
N ARG A 192 -16.37 -18.14 -5.25
CA ARG A 192 -17.77 -18.27 -4.82
C ARG A 192 -18.57 -19.30 -5.61
N GLU A 193 -18.14 -19.61 -6.81
CA GLU A 193 -18.71 -20.62 -7.70
C GLU A 193 -18.14 -22.03 -7.43
N GLY A 194 -17.26 -22.17 -6.44
CA GLY A 194 -16.61 -23.42 -6.11
C GLY A 194 -15.52 -23.83 -7.09
N VAL A 195 -14.99 -22.91 -7.88
CA VAL A 195 -13.96 -23.18 -8.87
C VAL A 195 -12.57 -22.92 -8.28
N THR A 196 -11.72 -23.95 -8.26
CA THR A 196 -10.35 -23.84 -7.71
C THR A 196 -9.40 -23.13 -8.67
N PRO A 197 -8.25 -22.60 -8.19
CA PRO A 197 -7.19 -22.07 -9.05
C PRO A 197 -6.76 -23.04 -10.14
N LEU A 198 -6.62 -24.34 -9.82
CA LEU A 198 -6.28 -25.39 -10.79
C LEU A 198 -7.34 -25.53 -11.89
N ALA A 199 -8.63 -25.53 -11.51
CA ALA A 199 -9.71 -25.63 -12.48
C ALA A 199 -9.75 -24.40 -13.42
N HIS A 200 -9.53 -23.18 -12.89
CA HIS A 200 -9.39 -21.98 -13.71
C HIS A 200 -8.18 -22.06 -14.66
N ALA A 201 -7.01 -22.48 -14.17
CA ALA A 201 -5.81 -22.59 -14.99
C ALA A 201 -6.01 -23.60 -16.14
N ARG A 202 -6.65 -24.75 -15.88
CA ARG A 202 -7.00 -25.76 -16.90
C ARG A 202 -7.96 -25.21 -17.95
N ARG A 203 -9.04 -24.54 -17.52
CA ARG A 203 -10.02 -23.92 -18.45
C ARG A 203 -9.39 -22.88 -19.37
N ARG A 204 -8.37 -22.19 -18.89
CA ARG A 204 -7.65 -21.14 -19.64
C ARG A 204 -6.46 -21.68 -20.46
N GLY A 205 -6.13 -22.96 -20.31
CA GLY A 205 -5.01 -23.58 -21.03
C GLY A 205 -3.62 -23.15 -20.51
N PHE A 206 -3.52 -22.69 -19.27
CA PHE A 206 -2.26 -22.21 -18.67
C PHE A 206 -1.41 -23.37 -18.16
N ALA A 207 -0.81 -24.11 -19.09
CA ALA A 207 -0.15 -25.38 -18.83
C ALA A 207 0.94 -25.30 -17.73
N GLU A 208 1.72 -24.22 -17.67
CA GLU A 208 2.76 -24.07 -16.66
C GLU A 208 2.17 -23.82 -15.26
N MET A 209 1.12 -22.99 -15.15
CA MET A 209 0.41 -22.78 -13.89
C MET A 209 -0.24 -24.08 -13.41
N VAL A 210 -0.82 -24.86 -14.31
CA VAL A 210 -1.37 -26.20 -13.98
C VAL A 210 -0.29 -27.07 -13.36
N ARG A 211 0.90 -27.18 -13.98
CA ARG A 211 2.02 -27.98 -13.44
C ARG A 211 2.45 -27.52 -12.04
N ILE A 212 2.57 -26.20 -11.84
CA ILE A 212 2.95 -25.64 -10.54
C ILE A 212 1.92 -26.02 -9.47
N LEU A 213 0.63 -25.86 -9.76
CA LEU A 213 -0.46 -26.16 -8.81
C LEU A 213 -0.53 -27.64 -8.50
N GLU A 214 -0.46 -28.53 -9.51
CA GLU A 214 -0.48 -29.99 -9.32
C GLU A 214 0.72 -30.50 -8.51
N THR A 215 1.92 -29.92 -8.69
CA THR A 215 3.12 -30.26 -7.92
C THR A 215 2.93 -30.01 -6.42
N LYS A 216 2.05 -29.11 -6.04
CA LYS A 216 1.70 -28.80 -4.63
C LYS A 216 0.44 -29.50 -4.16
N GLY A 217 -0.10 -30.43 -4.93
CA GLY A 217 -1.21 -31.29 -4.56
C GLY A 217 -2.59 -30.65 -4.76
N ALA A 218 -2.72 -29.59 -5.57
CA ALA A 218 -4.01 -29.01 -5.94
C ALA A 218 -4.93 -30.06 -6.60
N ARG A 219 -6.25 -30.00 -6.31
CA ARG A 219 -7.27 -30.95 -6.74
C ARG A 219 -8.40 -30.30 -7.51
#